data_555cee2c68966491ad8ad642443a705a
#
_entry.id   555cee2c68966491ad8ad642443a705a
#
_cell.length_a   1.000
_cell.length_b   1.000
_cell.length_c   1.000
_cell.angle_alpha   90.00
_cell.angle_beta   90.00
_cell.angle_gamma   90.00
#
_symmetry.space_group_name_H-M   'P 1'
#
loop_
_entity.id
_entity.type
_entity.pdbx_description
1 polymer ?
#
loop_
_entity_poly.entity_id
_entity_poly.type
_entity_poly.pdbx_seq_one_letter_code
_entity_poly.pdbx_strand_id
1 'polypeptide(L)'
;MSIRDNASQMATALANKEISAVELTNQHYQQIEAVDKDVHAFLYLDKEGAISQATEIDKKRAAGEKLSPLAGVPLALKDVLTQKGVPTTCGSKILEGWRPPYDSTVVSKLKSAGVIILGKTNMDEFAMGSSTENSAFGPTHNPWDLSRIPGGSGGGSAAALAAFEAPLSIGTDTGGSIRQPAAVTGTVGVKPTYGGVSRYGLVAFSSSLDQAGPCARTVLDTALLHQVIAGFDPKDSTSINHAVPDVVAAAKKLEVKGMKIGIVKQLSGSGYQKGVENKFNEAIAELVKLGAEIVEVSCPNFEYALAAYYLIAPSECSSNLARFDSIRFGLRVGDDGSKGAEEVMNLTRQAGFGREVKRRIILGTYALSSGYYDAYYGSAQKVRTLIKRDFEAAFKKCDVLVSPTAPTTAFKIGEKADDPLAMYLNDIATIPVNMAGIGGMSLPCGLAEEDGLPVGFQIMSPAMKDDRMYLIGGALEAALLAKWGKPILDFAPKLAGSK
;
A
#
# COMPACT_ATOMS: atom_id res chain seq x y z
N MET A 1 3.56 28.29 1.01
CA MET A 1 3.53 26.82 1.08
C MET A 1 2.20 26.35 1.60
N SER A 2 1.58 25.36 0.93
CA SER A 2 0.29 24.78 1.32
C SER A 2 0.47 23.31 1.66
N ILE A 3 -0.33 22.78 2.60
CA ILE A 3 -0.42 21.31 2.85
C ILE A 3 -0.91 20.54 1.61
N ARG A 4 -1.49 21.24 0.62
CA ARG A 4 -1.93 20.66 -0.66
C ARG A 4 -0.80 20.53 -1.68
N ASP A 5 0.34 21.22 -1.46
CA ASP A 5 1.53 21.05 -2.30
C ASP A 5 2.03 19.61 -2.22
N ASN A 6 2.58 19.09 -3.30
CA ASN A 6 3.13 17.73 -3.31
C ASN A 6 4.48 17.64 -2.57
N ALA A 7 4.93 16.43 -2.27
CA ALA A 7 6.14 16.24 -1.46
C ALA A 7 7.42 16.84 -2.11
N SER A 8 7.51 16.80 -3.43
CA SER A 8 8.66 17.38 -4.15
C SER A 8 8.66 18.91 -4.09
N GLN A 9 7.49 19.56 -4.10
CA GLN A 9 7.36 21.00 -3.88
C GLN A 9 7.71 21.37 -2.44
N MET A 10 7.21 20.60 -1.46
CA MET A 10 7.58 20.76 -0.04
C MET A 10 9.10 20.63 0.17
N ALA A 11 9.71 19.61 -0.44
CA ALA A 11 11.14 19.38 -0.40
C ALA A 11 11.94 20.57 -0.96
N THR A 12 11.47 21.16 -2.06
CA THR A 12 12.07 22.34 -2.67
C THR A 12 11.98 23.57 -1.74
N ALA A 13 10.82 23.84 -1.16
CA ALA A 13 10.62 24.95 -0.24
C ALA A 13 11.46 24.80 1.04
N LEU A 14 11.59 23.59 1.58
CA LEU A 14 12.49 23.28 2.69
C LEU A 14 13.97 23.54 2.32
N ALA A 15 14.40 23.12 1.12
CA ALA A 15 15.75 23.36 0.64
C ALA A 15 16.07 24.85 0.45
N ASN A 16 15.10 25.61 -0.05
CA ASN A 16 15.18 27.08 -0.22
C ASN A 16 15.03 27.86 1.09
N LYS A 17 14.76 27.20 2.23
CA LYS A 17 14.47 27.83 3.54
C LYS A 17 13.23 28.74 3.53
N GLU A 18 12.26 28.46 2.66
CA GLU A 18 10.96 29.15 2.59
C GLU A 18 10.04 28.74 3.74
N ILE A 19 10.27 27.54 4.28
CA ILE A 19 9.59 26.98 5.46
C ILE A 19 10.58 26.09 6.22
N SER A 20 10.43 25.97 7.54
CA SER A 20 11.17 25.01 8.35
C SER A 20 10.47 23.66 8.40
N ALA A 21 11.22 22.59 8.71
CA ALA A 21 10.64 21.26 8.90
C ALA A 21 9.67 21.24 10.09
N VAL A 22 9.95 22.00 11.14
CA VAL A 22 9.07 22.15 12.31
C VAL A 22 7.74 22.80 11.90
N GLU A 23 7.77 23.90 11.15
CA GLU A 23 6.55 24.60 10.69
C GLU A 23 5.70 23.68 9.79
N LEU A 24 6.33 23.01 8.81
CA LEU A 24 5.64 22.09 7.91
C LEU A 24 5.01 20.93 8.67
N THR A 25 5.73 20.33 9.63
CA THR A 25 5.23 19.25 10.48
C THR A 25 4.03 19.72 11.31
N ASN A 26 4.08 20.92 11.89
CA ASN A 26 2.96 21.49 12.65
C ASN A 26 1.74 21.78 11.78
N GLN A 27 1.91 22.23 10.53
CA GLN A 27 0.78 22.43 9.60
C GLN A 27 0.05 21.09 9.32
N HIS A 28 0.77 20.00 9.17
CA HIS A 28 0.16 18.67 8.99
C HIS A 28 -0.54 18.18 10.26
N TYR A 29 0.01 18.40 11.45
CA TYR A 29 -0.70 18.09 12.69
C TYR A 29 -1.98 18.92 12.87
N GLN A 30 -1.97 20.20 12.45
CA GLN A 30 -3.21 21.00 12.44
C GLN A 30 -4.27 20.45 11.50
N GLN A 31 -3.86 19.92 10.33
CA GLN A 31 -4.80 19.25 9.41
C GLN A 31 -5.34 17.94 10.01
N ILE A 32 -4.47 17.11 10.60
CA ILE A 32 -4.88 15.87 11.30
C ILE A 32 -5.89 16.19 12.42
N GLU A 33 -5.59 17.16 13.29
CA GLU A 33 -6.49 17.59 14.37
C GLU A 33 -7.86 18.08 13.84
N ALA A 34 -7.88 18.66 12.64
CA ALA A 34 -9.10 19.16 12.03
C ALA A 34 -9.99 18.06 11.43
N VAL A 35 -9.41 17.03 10.80
CA VAL A 35 -10.18 16.08 9.95
C VAL A 35 -10.10 14.63 10.36
N ASP A 36 -9.07 14.18 11.08
CA ASP A 36 -8.87 12.74 11.35
C ASP A 36 -9.91 12.13 12.30
N LYS A 37 -10.61 12.95 13.08
CA LYS A 37 -11.79 12.51 13.87
C LYS A 37 -12.91 11.91 12.98
N ASP A 38 -13.00 12.35 11.71
CA ASP A 38 -13.99 11.90 10.75
C ASP A 38 -13.39 10.87 9.77
N VAL A 39 -12.08 10.97 9.46
CA VAL A 39 -11.36 10.07 8.53
C VAL A 39 -10.86 8.82 9.25
N HIS A 40 -10.33 8.96 10.47
CA HIS A 40 -9.74 7.90 11.26
C HIS A 40 -8.60 7.18 10.52
N ALA A 41 -7.70 7.97 9.92
CA ALA A 41 -6.54 7.46 9.20
C ALA A 41 -5.41 7.03 10.15
N PHE A 42 -5.30 7.63 11.34
CA PHE A 42 -4.25 7.33 12.30
C PHE A 42 -4.73 6.54 13.53
N LEU A 43 -3.93 5.58 13.97
CA LEU A 43 -4.08 4.87 15.25
C LEU A 43 -3.21 5.46 16.36
N TYR A 44 -2.09 6.09 15.97
CA TYR A 44 -1.16 6.71 16.90
C TYR A 44 -0.45 7.89 16.23
N LEU A 45 -0.36 9.01 16.94
CA LEU A 45 0.38 10.20 16.53
C LEU A 45 1.61 10.38 17.43
N ASP A 46 2.81 10.46 16.82
CA ASP A 46 4.09 10.66 17.52
C ASP A 46 4.51 12.15 17.45
N LYS A 47 3.66 13.05 17.96
CA LYS A 47 3.87 14.51 17.81
C LYS A 47 5.20 14.96 18.40
N GLU A 48 5.55 14.52 19.60
CA GLU A 48 6.80 14.87 20.25
C GLU A 48 8.02 14.35 19.47
N GLY A 49 7.98 13.08 19.07
CA GLY A 49 9.07 12.46 18.27
C GLY A 49 9.22 13.11 16.90
N ALA A 50 8.13 13.42 16.22
CA ALA A 50 8.15 14.09 14.92
C ALA A 50 8.72 15.53 15.00
N ILE A 51 8.30 16.32 15.98
CA ILE A 51 8.83 17.68 16.19
C ILE A 51 10.31 17.65 16.58
N SER A 52 10.73 16.67 17.40
CA SER A 52 12.15 16.46 17.72
C SER A 52 12.99 16.16 16.47
N GLN A 53 12.50 15.23 15.62
CA GLN A 53 13.15 14.90 14.34
C GLN A 53 13.20 16.13 13.41
N ALA A 54 12.10 16.87 13.28
CA ALA A 54 12.04 18.07 12.45
C ALA A 54 13.02 19.16 12.92
N THR A 55 13.11 19.37 14.24
CA THR A 55 14.06 20.30 14.86
C THR A 55 15.51 19.94 14.53
N GLU A 56 15.84 18.66 14.56
CA GLU A 56 17.19 18.18 14.24
C GLU A 56 17.51 18.37 12.74
N ILE A 57 16.55 18.16 11.85
CA ILE A 57 16.72 18.43 10.42
C ILE A 57 16.91 19.92 10.15
N ASP A 58 16.17 20.80 10.83
CA ASP A 58 16.34 22.24 10.69
C ASP A 58 17.72 22.70 11.18
N LYS A 59 18.26 22.15 12.27
CA LYS A 59 19.63 22.40 12.73
C LYS A 59 20.67 22.00 11.69
N LYS A 60 20.56 20.79 11.13
CA LYS A 60 21.48 20.28 10.09
C LYS A 60 21.43 21.15 8.84
N ARG A 61 20.23 21.57 8.42
CA ARG A 61 20.04 22.47 7.29
C ARG A 61 20.64 23.86 7.55
N ALA A 62 20.48 24.41 8.77
CA ALA A 62 21.11 25.67 9.16
C ALA A 62 22.63 25.58 9.16
N ALA A 63 23.20 24.44 9.57
CA ALA A 63 24.64 24.16 9.53
C ALA A 63 25.18 23.93 8.10
N GLY A 64 24.33 23.91 7.08
CA GLY A 64 24.73 23.69 5.68
C GLY A 64 25.08 22.25 5.34
N GLU A 65 24.63 21.26 6.13
CA GLU A 65 24.84 19.86 5.84
C GLU A 65 24.11 19.44 4.54
N LYS A 66 24.74 18.55 3.77
CA LYS A 66 24.09 17.94 2.60
C LYS A 66 23.03 16.95 3.05
N LEU A 67 21.77 17.29 2.86
CA LEU A 67 20.64 16.47 3.25
C LEU A 67 20.04 15.68 2.05
N SER A 68 19.30 14.62 2.36
CA SER A 68 18.49 13.90 1.36
C SER A 68 17.41 14.83 0.78
N PRO A 69 16.99 14.61 -0.48
CA PRO A 69 15.90 15.41 -1.08
C PRO A 69 14.62 15.46 -0.26
N LEU A 70 14.26 14.39 0.46
CA LEU A 70 13.05 14.32 1.28
C LEU A 70 13.26 14.70 2.76
N ALA A 71 14.44 15.23 3.14
CA ALA A 71 14.71 15.58 4.53
C ALA A 71 13.78 16.72 5.00
N GLY A 72 13.04 16.46 6.07
CA GLY A 72 12.04 17.36 6.65
C GLY A 72 10.63 17.20 6.10
N VAL A 73 10.41 16.35 5.10
CA VAL A 73 9.07 16.08 4.55
C VAL A 73 8.32 15.11 5.46
N PRO A 74 7.05 15.43 5.84
CA PRO A 74 6.23 14.54 6.68
C PRO A 74 5.77 13.26 5.97
N LEU A 75 5.55 12.18 6.76
CA LEU A 75 5.15 10.87 6.28
C LEU A 75 4.23 10.14 7.28
N ALA A 76 3.20 9.47 6.77
CA ALA A 76 2.33 8.56 7.50
C ALA A 76 2.81 7.10 7.33
N LEU A 77 2.96 6.34 8.44
CA LEU A 77 3.54 5.00 8.42
C LEU A 77 2.50 3.94 8.75
N LYS A 78 2.26 2.98 7.86
CA LYS A 78 1.32 1.87 8.14
C LYS A 78 1.72 1.10 9.40
N ASP A 79 0.73 0.79 10.25
CA ASP A 79 0.95 0.23 11.59
C ASP A 79 1.41 -1.24 11.63
N VAL A 80 1.85 -1.78 10.52
CA VAL A 80 2.48 -3.10 10.38
C VAL A 80 4.02 -3.03 10.40
N LEU A 81 4.59 -1.83 10.27
CA LEU A 81 6.05 -1.61 10.27
C LEU A 81 6.52 -1.19 11.66
N THR A 82 7.49 -1.91 12.22
CA THR A 82 8.04 -1.61 13.55
C THR A 82 8.82 -0.31 13.54
N GLN A 83 8.53 0.53 14.53
CA GLN A 83 9.28 1.74 14.87
C GLN A 83 9.65 1.67 16.35
N LYS A 84 10.95 1.68 16.64
CA LYS A 84 11.48 1.52 18.00
C LYS A 84 10.82 2.47 19.00
N GLY A 85 10.24 1.92 20.06
CA GLY A 85 9.60 2.68 21.13
C GLY A 85 8.23 3.29 20.80
N VAL A 86 7.74 3.15 19.55
CA VAL A 86 6.42 3.65 19.11
C VAL A 86 5.44 2.48 19.02
N PRO A 87 4.18 2.61 19.47
CA PRO A 87 3.20 1.54 19.38
C PRO A 87 3.09 0.97 17.98
N THR A 88 3.03 -0.36 17.87
CA THR A 88 2.82 -1.07 16.60
C THR A 88 1.83 -2.19 16.87
N THR A 89 0.55 -1.98 16.48
CA THR A 89 -0.56 -2.85 16.83
C THR A 89 -0.99 -3.77 15.69
N CYS A 90 -0.62 -3.44 14.44
CA CYS A 90 -1.13 -4.11 13.24
C CYS A 90 -2.67 -4.08 13.13
N GLY A 91 -3.33 -3.06 13.67
CA GLY A 91 -4.79 -2.97 13.72
C GLY A 91 -5.43 -4.02 14.64
N SER A 92 -4.70 -4.62 15.59
CA SER A 92 -5.11 -5.77 16.40
C SER A 92 -4.97 -5.51 17.89
N LYS A 93 -5.93 -6.02 18.68
CA LYS A 93 -5.82 -6.05 20.14
C LYS A 93 -4.71 -6.96 20.64
N ILE A 94 -4.29 -7.95 19.85
CA ILE A 94 -3.22 -8.87 20.23
C ILE A 94 -1.89 -8.16 20.49
N LEU A 95 -1.65 -7.01 19.82
CA LEU A 95 -0.47 -6.17 19.98
C LEU A 95 -0.77 -4.79 20.60
N GLU A 96 -1.98 -4.58 21.13
CA GLU A 96 -2.32 -3.31 21.78
C GLU A 96 -1.30 -2.97 22.88
N GLY A 97 -0.77 -1.73 22.84
CA GLY A 97 0.25 -1.25 23.77
C GLY A 97 1.67 -1.78 23.53
N TRP A 98 1.89 -2.71 22.61
CA TRP A 98 3.24 -3.19 22.32
C TRP A 98 4.10 -2.13 21.62
N ARG A 99 5.30 -1.93 22.17
CA ARG A 99 6.32 -1.03 21.61
C ARG A 99 7.54 -1.85 21.19
N PRO A 100 7.83 -1.97 19.89
CA PRO A 100 8.95 -2.77 19.41
C PRO A 100 10.29 -2.19 19.87
N PRO A 101 11.28 -3.06 20.22
CA PRO A 101 12.61 -2.63 20.63
C PRO A 101 13.53 -2.25 19.47
N TYR A 102 13.06 -2.33 18.22
CA TYR A 102 13.85 -2.08 17.01
C TYR A 102 13.03 -1.41 15.91
N ASP A 103 13.72 -0.73 14.99
CA ASP A 103 13.14 -0.19 13.77
C ASP A 103 13.14 -1.25 12.65
N SER A 104 12.12 -1.26 11.83
CA SER A 104 12.18 -1.92 10.51
C SER A 104 13.26 -1.26 9.64
N THR A 105 13.77 -1.99 8.66
CA THR A 105 14.74 -1.42 7.71
C THR A 105 14.16 -0.24 6.95
N VAL A 106 12.87 -0.29 6.59
CA VAL A 106 12.16 0.84 5.99
C VAL A 106 12.20 2.07 6.89
N VAL A 107 11.85 1.92 8.17
CA VAL A 107 11.90 3.02 9.16
C VAL A 107 13.33 3.54 9.35
N SER A 108 14.32 2.65 9.44
CA SER A 108 15.72 3.05 9.56
C SER A 108 16.20 3.89 8.36
N LYS A 109 15.81 3.50 7.13
CA LYS A 109 16.13 4.25 5.91
C LYS A 109 15.41 5.60 5.85
N LEU A 110 14.13 5.67 6.24
CA LEU A 110 13.36 6.92 6.33
C LEU A 110 14.02 7.90 7.31
N LYS A 111 14.35 7.44 8.52
CA LYS A 111 15.05 8.26 9.53
C LYS A 111 16.42 8.74 9.02
N SER A 112 17.19 7.85 8.37
CA SER A 112 18.50 8.21 7.79
C SER A 112 18.38 9.24 6.67
N ALA A 113 17.30 9.22 5.91
CA ALA A 113 16.98 10.23 4.90
C ALA A 113 16.38 11.52 5.48
N GLY A 114 16.13 11.57 6.78
CA GLY A 114 15.55 12.73 7.46
C GLY A 114 14.07 12.95 7.21
N VAL A 115 13.34 11.92 6.76
CA VAL A 115 11.87 11.96 6.58
C VAL A 115 11.21 11.96 7.96
N ILE A 116 10.21 12.82 8.18
CA ILE A 116 9.54 12.99 9.46
C ILE A 116 8.34 12.06 9.57
N ILE A 117 8.38 11.08 10.46
CA ILE A 117 7.28 10.15 10.67
C ILE A 117 6.27 10.77 11.64
N LEU A 118 5.05 11.08 11.15
CA LEU A 118 3.99 11.72 11.93
C LEU A 118 3.31 10.76 12.91
N GLY A 119 3.16 9.49 12.51
CA GLY A 119 2.43 8.50 13.29
C GLY A 119 2.17 7.22 12.53
N LYS A 120 1.33 6.36 13.11
CA LYS A 120 0.99 5.02 12.65
C LYS A 120 -0.43 5.00 12.10
N THR A 121 -0.58 4.60 10.82
CA THR A 121 -1.88 4.62 10.15
C THR A 121 -2.67 3.34 10.37
N ASN A 122 -4.00 3.48 10.40
CA ASN A 122 -4.95 2.40 10.52
C ASN A 122 -4.87 1.42 9.33
N MET A 123 -5.29 0.18 9.57
CA MET A 123 -5.21 -0.90 8.60
C MET A 123 -6.15 -2.04 8.96
N ASP A 124 -6.52 -2.88 8.01
CA ASP A 124 -7.12 -4.18 8.34
C ASP A 124 -6.17 -5.00 9.22
N GLU A 125 -6.73 -5.67 10.20
CA GLU A 125 -5.98 -6.45 11.21
C GLU A 125 -4.97 -7.41 10.56
N PHE A 126 -3.68 -7.27 10.90
CA PHE A 126 -2.55 -8.02 10.33
C PHE A 126 -2.51 -8.03 8.79
N ALA A 127 -2.95 -6.94 8.16
CA ALA A 127 -3.05 -6.77 6.72
C ALA A 127 -4.03 -7.73 6.03
N MET A 128 -5.04 -8.23 6.75
CA MET A 128 -6.04 -9.18 6.29
C MET A 128 -7.39 -8.51 6.02
N GLY A 129 -7.52 -7.95 4.84
CA GLY A 129 -8.74 -7.28 4.37
C GLY A 129 -8.45 -6.40 3.16
N SER A 130 -9.54 -5.89 2.57
CA SER A 130 -9.51 -5.05 1.37
C SER A 130 -10.35 -3.78 1.54
N SER A 131 -10.64 -3.37 2.81
CA SER A 131 -11.55 -2.26 3.09
C SER A 131 -11.14 -1.40 4.30
N THR A 132 -10.23 -1.85 5.15
CA THR A 132 -9.86 -1.26 6.45
C THR A 132 -11.04 -1.21 7.44
N GLU A 133 -11.99 -2.14 7.28
CA GLU A 133 -13.09 -2.36 8.23
C GLU A 133 -12.72 -3.37 9.34
N ASN A 134 -11.70 -4.22 9.10
CA ASN A 134 -11.28 -5.27 10.04
C ASN A 134 -10.32 -4.78 11.13
N SER A 135 -10.11 -3.47 11.27
CA SER A 135 -9.32 -2.92 12.38
C SER A 135 -10.02 -3.12 13.72
N ALA A 136 -9.29 -3.57 14.73
CA ALA A 136 -9.79 -3.67 16.11
C ALA A 136 -10.12 -2.30 16.74
N PHE A 137 -9.69 -1.22 16.11
CA PHE A 137 -9.83 0.17 16.57
C PHE A 137 -10.92 0.94 15.80
N GLY A 138 -11.67 0.27 14.91
CA GLY A 138 -12.70 0.85 14.06
C GLY A 138 -12.23 1.11 12.62
N PRO A 139 -13.17 1.36 11.70
CA PRO A 139 -12.87 1.56 10.28
C PRO A 139 -12.20 2.91 10.01
N THR A 140 -11.47 2.98 8.90
CA THR A 140 -11.09 4.24 8.27
C THR A 140 -12.14 4.61 7.23
N HIS A 141 -12.40 5.89 7.06
CA HIS A 141 -13.38 6.44 6.14
C HIS A 141 -12.69 7.07 4.93
N ASN A 142 -13.34 6.99 3.76
CA ASN A 142 -12.80 7.57 2.53
C ASN A 142 -13.02 9.10 2.51
N PRO A 143 -11.97 9.91 2.32
CA PRO A 143 -12.12 11.38 2.25
C PRO A 143 -13.02 11.89 1.10
N TRP A 144 -13.28 11.08 0.07
CA TRP A 144 -14.22 11.42 -1.00
C TRP A 144 -15.69 11.29 -0.58
N ASP A 145 -15.98 10.32 0.28
CA ASP A 145 -17.31 10.08 0.87
C ASP A 145 -17.10 9.28 2.16
N LEU A 146 -17.32 9.92 3.30
CA LEU A 146 -17.10 9.33 4.63
C LEU A 146 -17.99 8.10 4.94
N SER A 147 -19.02 7.83 4.12
CA SER A 147 -19.81 6.61 4.22
C SER A 147 -19.20 5.39 3.51
N ARG A 148 -18.06 5.59 2.82
CA ARG A 148 -17.41 4.57 1.97
C ARG A 148 -16.04 4.16 2.50
N ILE A 149 -15.59 2.98 2.06
CA ILE A 149 -14.29 2.42 2.41
C ILE A 149 -13.16 3.16 1.70
N PRO A 150 -11.99 3.34 2.32
CA PRO A 150 -10.77 3.85 1.68
C PRO A 150 -9.98 2.77 0.95
N GLY A 151 -10.55 1.54 0.88
CA GLY A 151 -9.80 0.36 0.49
C GLY A 151 -8.97 -0.23 1.63
N GLY A 152 -8.27 -1.32 1.36
CA GLY A 152 -7.48 -2.05 2.35
C GLY A 152 -6.46 -3.01 1.72
N SER A 153 -5.59 -3.49 2.59
CA SER A 153 -5.46 -3.28 4.04
C SER A 153 -4.77 -1.97 4.43
N GLY A 154 -4.21 -1.18 3.49
CA GLY A 154 -3.52 0.09 3.74
C GLY A 154 -4.43 1.33 3.63
N GLY A 155 -5.72 1.22 4.00
CA GLY A 155 -6.68 2.31 3.82
C GLY A 155 -6.33 3.57 4.62
N GLY A 156 -5.84 3.45 5.85
CA GLY A 156 -5.38 4.60 6.63
C GLY A 156 -4.23 5.37 5.95
N SER A 157 -3.26 4.65 5.35
CA SER A 157 -2.16 5.29 4.61
C SER A 157 -2.65 6.04 3.36
N ALA A 158 -3.62 5.49 2.63
CA ALA A 158 -4.18 6.12 1.44
C ALA A 158 -5.14 7.28 1.81
N ALA A 159 -5.96 7.10 2.85
CA ALA A 159 -6.86 8.15 3.35
C ALA A 159 -6.09 9.37 3.88
N ALA A 160 -4.98 9.17 4.62
CA ALA A 160 -4.13 10.25 5.10
C ALA A 160 -3.58 11.12 3.94
N LEU A 161 -3.23 10.52 2.79
CA LEU A 161 -2.82 11.25 1.60
C LEU A 161 -3.97 12.05 0.99
N ALA A 162 -5.14 11.40 0.83
CA ALA A 162 -6.31 12.02 0.21
C ALA A 162 -6.93 13.12 1.08
N ALA A 163 -6.80 13.03 2.41
CA ALA A 163 -7.22 14.05 3.37
C ALA A 163 -6.18 15.16 3.58
N PHE A 164 -5.05 15.11 2.87
CA PHE A 164 -3.92 16.04 3.05
C PHE A 164 -3.29 16.04 4.46
N GLU A 165 -3.48 14.98 5.21
CA GLU A 165 -2.88 14.80 6.54
C GLU A 165 -1.38 14.50 6.45
N ALA A 166 -0.94 13.91 5.34
CA ALA A 166 0.46 13.70 5.02
C ALA A 166 0.70 13.81 3.50
N PRO A 167 1.88 14.25 3.04
CA PRO A 167 2.22 14.26 1.61
C PRO A 167 2.74 12.90 1.12
N LEU A 168 3.28 12.09 2.02
CA LEU A 168 3.87 10.77 1.77
C LEU A 168 3.29 9.73 2.74
N SER A 169 3.21 8.48 2.32
CA SER A 169 2.97 7.37 3.24
C SER A 169 3.67 6.08 2.79
N ILE A 170 3.86 5.16 3.75
CA ILE A 170 4.28 3.79 3.47
C ILE A 170 3.08 2.86 3.72
N GLY A 171 2.81 2.01 2.73
CA GLY A 171 1.90 0.89 2.83
C GLY A 171 2.60 -0.45 2.75
N THR A 172 1.81 -1.54 2.80
CA THR A 172 2.24 -2.89 2.46
C THR A 172 1.20 -3.55 1.57
N ASP A 173 1.65 -4.41 0.67
CA ASP A 173 0.82 -5.02 -0.37
C ASP A 173 1.13 -6.51 -0.44
N THR A 174 0.15 -7.32 -0.07
CA THR A 174 0.22 -8.79 -0.09
C THR A 174 -0.65 -9.36 -1.21
N GLY A 175 -1.77 -8.69 -1.52
CA GLY A 175 -2.69 -9.06 -2.59
C GLY A 175 -3.26 -7.84 -3.35
N GLY A 176 -2.85 -6.62 -2.98
CA GLY A 176 -3.39 -5.37 -3.53
C GLY A 176 -3.40 -4.22 -2.53
N SER A 177 -2.97 -4.46 -1.30
CA SER A 177 -3.20 -3.57 -0.14
C SER A 177 -2.48 -2.20 -0.17
N ILE A 178 -1.74 -1.86 -1.20
CA ILE A 178 -1.27 -0.52 -1.55
C ILE A 178 -2.07 0.01 -2.75
N ARG A 179 -2.17 -0.79 -3.81
CA ARG A 179 -2.70 -0.39 -5.12
C ARG A 179 -4.20 -0.20 -5.08
N GLN A 180 -4.95 -1.10 -4.44
CA GLN A 180 -6.40 -1.02 -4.34
C GLN A 180 -6.84 0.18 -3.49
N PRO A 181 -6.29 0.47 -2.28
CA PRO A 181 -6.58 1.71 -1.57
C PRO A 181 -6.24 2.96 -2.39
N ALA A 182 -5.09 2.99 -3.08
CA ALA A 182 -4.71 4.10 -3.94
C ALA A 182 -5.74 4.35 -5.06
N ALA A 183 -6.27 3.27 -5.67
CA ALA A 183 -7.29 3.38 -6.72
C ALA A 183 -8.57 4.06 -6.24
N VAL A 184 -9.08 3.66 -5.07
CA VAL A 184 -10.38 4.14 -4.56
C VAL A 184 -10.30 5.44 -3.76
N THR A 185 -9.09 5.94 -3.47
CA THR A 185 -8.86 7.23 -2.81
C THR A 185 -8.29 8.30 -3.74
N GLY A 186 -7.99 7.97 -5.01
CA GLY A 186 -7.43 8.92 -5.97
C GLY A 186 -5.97 9.30 -5.68
N THR A 187 -5.20 8.38 -5.10
CA THR A 187 -3.78 8.56 -4.79
C THR A 187 -2.91 7.64 -5.66
N VAL A 188 -1.59 7.74 -5.54
CA VAL A 188 -0.64 6.87 -6.22
C VAL A 188 -0.04 5.90 -5.22
N GLY A 189 -0.11 4.60 -5.51
CA GLY A 189 0.46 3.56 -4.67
C GLY A 189 1.27 2.56 -5.47
N VAL A 190 2.45 2.21 -4.98
CA VAL A 190 3.39 1.33 -5.69
C VAL A 190 3.76 0.13 -4.82
N LYS A 191 3.51 -1.04 -5.36
CA LYS A 191 4.10 -2.28 -4.85
C LYS A 191 5.40 -2.55 -5.62
N PRO A 192 6.57 -2.37 -5.04
CA PRO A 192 7.84 -2.75 -5.68
C PRO A 192 7.90 -4.22 -6.07
N THR A 193 8.84 -4.58 -6.92
CA THR A 193 9.24 -5.97 -7.11
C THR A 193 9.48 -6.63 -5.75
N TYR A 194 8.96 -7.86 -5.55
CA TYR A 194 9.16 -8.61 -4.30
C TYR A 194 10.64 -8.77 -3.99
N GLY A 195 11.05 -8.39 -2.78
CA GLY A 195 12.44 -8.37 -2.37
C GLY A 195 13.23 -7.12 -2.80
N GLY A 196 12.65 -6.20 -3.55
CA GLY A 196 13.28 -4.91 -3.90
C GLY A 196 13.33 -3.92 -2.73
N VAL A 197 12.43 -4.08 -1.76
CA VAL A 197 12.41 -3.36 -0.47
C VAL A 197 12.39 -4.39 0.65
N SER A 198 13.22 -4.18 1.68
CA SER A 198 13.36 -5.10 2.81
C SER A 198 12.06 -5.30 3.57
N ARG A 199 11.81 -6.55 3.99
CA ARG A 199 10.73 -6.98 4.88
C ARG A 199 11.15 -7.07 6.34
N TYR A 200 12.41 -6.80 6.69
CA TYR A 200 12.85 -6.83 8.08
C TYR A 200 12.10 -5.80 8.93
N GLY A 201 11.43 -6.28 9.99
CA GLY A 201 10.59 -5.45 10.85
C GLY A 201 9.19 -5.15 10.30
N LEU A 202 8.80 -5.74 9.16
CA LEU A 202 7.41 -5.85 8.73
C LEU A 202 6.78 -7.06 9.45
N VAL A 203 5.69 -6.86 10.17
CA VAL A 203 4.97 -7.96 10.83
C VAL A 203 4.28 -8.79 9.76
N ALA A 204 4.70 -10.04 9.62
CA ALA A 204 4.36 -10.87 8.48
C ALA A 204 2.90 -11.35 8.50
N PHE A 205 2.18 -11.11 7.41
CA PHE A 205 0.96 -11.83 7.06
C PHE A 205 1.32 -13.06 6.21
N SER A 206 1.87 -12.87 5.01
CA SER A 206 2.25 -13.95 4.09
C SER A 206 3.67 -13.74 3.60
N SER A 207 4.60 -14.57 4.09
CA SER A 207 6.04 -14.37 3.93
C SER A 207 6.50 -14.35 2.48
N SER A 208 5.81 -15.05 1.58
CA SER A 208 6.17 -15.12 0.16
C SER A 208 5.47 -14.06 -0.72
N LEU A 209 4.62 -13.20 -0.12
CA LEU A 209 3.79 -12.24 -0.85
C LEU A 209 3.92 -10.80 -0.32
N ASP A 210 4.12 -10.62 0.99
CA ASP A 210 4.19 -9.29 1.63
C ASP A 210 5.28 -8.42 1.02
N GLN A 211 4.95 -7.17 0.69
CA GLN A 211 5.92 -6.18 0.22
C GLN A 211 5.56 -4.79 0.75
N ALA A 212 6.53 -4.09 1.36
CA ALA A 212 6.39 -2.67 1.68
C ALA A 212 6.59 -1.81 0.44
N GLY A 213 5.87 -0.71 0.35
CA GLY A 213 6.00 0.20 -0.79
C GLY A 213 5.51 1.61 -0.52
N PRO A 214 5.91 2.57 -1.38
CA PRO A 214 5.60 3.98 -1.25
C PRO A 214 4.20 4.31 -1.75
N CYS A 215 3.57 5.27 -1.08
CA CYS A 215 2.34 5.91 -1.52
C CYS A 215 2.50 7.42 -1.43
N ALA A 216 1.92 8.16 -2.37
CA ALA A 216 1.93 9.62 -2.40
C ALA A 216 0.78 10.17 -3.26
N ARG A 217 0.74 11.49 -3.44
CA ARG A 217 -0.26 12.13 -4.29
C ARG A 217 0.14 12.19 -5.76
N THR A 218 1.44 11.98 -6.07
CA THR A 218 1.98 11.99 -7.44
C THR A 218 2.94 10.83 -7.70
N VAL A 219 3.11 10.49 -8.98
CA VAL A 219 4.05 9.45 -9.41
C VAL A 219 5.49 9.84 -9.06
N LEU A 220 5.87 11.11 -9.22
CA LEU A 220 7.22 11.58 -8.88
C LEU A 220 7.50 11.44 -7.37
N ASP A 221 6.55 11.77 -6.51
CA ASP A 221 6.73 11.68 -5.06
C ASP A 221 6.86 10.22 -4.61
N THR A 222 6.09 9.30 -5.23
CA THR A 222 6.29 7.86 -4.98
C THR A 222 7.65 7.36 -5.45
N ALA A 223 8.18 7.89 -6.57
CA ALA A 223 9.51 7.56 -7.05
C ALA A 223 10.61 8.02 -6.09
N LEU A 224 10.51 9.27 -5.58
CA LEU A 224 11.44 9.80 -4.58
C LEU A 224 11.45 8.95 -3.31
N LEU A 225 10.26 8.55 -2.83
CA LEU A 225 10.13 7.72 -1.63
C LEU A 225 10.61 6.28 -1.89
N HIS A 226 10.31 5.71 -3.08
CA HIS A 226 10.82 4.40 -3.50
C HIS A 226 12.35 4.36 -3.45
N GLN A 227 13.01 5.37 -4.01
CA GLN A 227 14.47 5.46 -4.04
C GLN A 227 15.08 5.47 -2.63
N VAL A 228 14.39 6.04 -1.64
CA VAL A 228 14.82 6.05 -0.23
C VAL A 228 14.74 4.66 0.39
N ILE A 229 13.64 3.93 0.18
CA ILE A 229 13.38 2.69 0.91
C ILE A 229 13.92 1.42 0.22
N ALA A 230 14.21 1.48 -1.09
CA ALA A 230 14.67 0.34 -1.89
C ALA A 230 16.12 -0.09 -1.59
N GLY A 231 16.46 -1.29 -2.06
CA GLY A 231 17.81 -1.85 -2.04
C GLY A 231 18.01 -3.01 -1.09
N PHE A 232 19.12 -3.71 -1.28
CA PHE A 232 19.49 -4.93 -0.56
C PHE A 232 19.61 -4.71 0.96
N ASP A 233 19.10 -5.69 1.70
CA ASP A 233 19.24 -5.78 3.16
C ASP A 233 19.64 -7.19 3.59
N PRO A 234 20.82 -7.39 4.18
CA PRO A 234 21.26 -8.70 4.66
C PRO A 234 20.44 -9.25 5.83
N LYS A 235 19.60 -8.45 6.47
CA LYS A 235 18.68 -8.88 7.53
C LYS A 235 17.42 -9.56 7.00
N ASP A 236 17.13 -9.43 5.71
CA ASP A 236 15.99 -10.05 5.05
C ASP A 236 16.47 -11.06 4.00
N SER A 237 16.25 -12.34 4.26
CA SER A 237 16.65 -13.43 3.35
C SER A 237 15.93 -13.41 2.00
N THR A 238 14.85 -12.65 1.88
CA THR A 238 14.13 -12.47 0.61
C THR A 238 14.59 -11.24 -0.17
N SER A 239 15.44 -10.39 0.42
CA SER A 239 15.94 -9.18 -0.22
C SER A 239 16.87 -9.52 -1.40
N ILE A 240 16.63 -8.87 -2.55
CA ILE A 240 17.37 -9.13 -3.79
C ILE A 240 18.60 -8.24 -3.84
N ASN A 241 19.79 -8.86 -3.99
CA ASN A 241 21.03 -8.13 -4.21
C ASN A 241 21.16 -7.74 -5.69
N HIS A 242 20.49 -6.67 -6.05
CA HIS A 242 20.46 -6.09 -7.40
C HIS A 242 20.49 -4.56 -7.31
N ALA A 243 21.05 -3.91 -8.32
CA ALA A 243 21.02 -2.46 -8.41
C ALA A 243 19.57 -1.94 -8.46
N VAL A 244 19.27 -0.93 -7.63
CA VAL A 244 17.96 -0.29 -7.64
C VAL A 244 17.83 0.50 -8.95
N PRO A 245 16.76 0.29 -9.75
CA PRO A 245 16.51 1.08 -10.94
C PRO A 245 16.37 2.58 -10.59
N ASP A 246 16.81 3.48 -11.49
CA ASP A 246 16.60 4.92 -11.29
C ASP A 246 15.16 5.30 -11.62
N VAL A 247 14.28 5.04 -10.64
CA VAL A 247 12.84 5.29 -10.77
C VAL A 247 12.51 6.78 -10.79
N VAL A 248 13.37 7.63 -10.22
CA VAL A 248 13.19 9.08 -10.22
C VAL A 248 13.46 9.68 -11.60
N ALA A 249 14.56 9.27 -12.24
CA ALA A 249 14.84 9.68 -13.62
C ALA A 249 13.75 9.18 -14.57
N ALA A 250 13.28 7.95 -14.40
CA ALA A 250 12.20 7.37 -15.20
C ALA A 250 10.89 8.18 -15.06
N ALA A 251 10.47 8.52 -13.83
CA ALA A 251 9.26 9.32 -13.58
C ALA A 251 9.29 10.71 -14.22
N LYS A 252 10.49 11.30 -14.40
CA LYS A 252 10.68 12.62 -15.01
C LYS A 252 10.78 12.60 -16.53
N LYS A 253 11.08 11.45 -17.14
CA LYS A 253 11.40 11.36 -18.57
C LYS A 253 10.19 11.64 -19.46
N LEU A 254 8.99 11.23 -19.07
CA LEU A 254 7.69 11.44 -19.73
C LEU A 254 7.59 11.00 -21.23
N GLU A 255 8.59 10.31 -21.77
CA GLU A 255 8.65 9.90 -23.17
C GLU A 255 8.30 8.42 -23.32
N VAL A 256 7.13 8.12 -23.86
CA VAL A 256 6.61 6.75 -24.02
C VAL A 256 6.44 6.34 -25.48
N LYS A 257 6.90 7.15 -26.43
CA LYS A 257 6.80 6.87 -27.87
C LYS A 257 7.48 5.55 -28.21
N GLY A 258 6.74 4.67 -28.89
CA GLY A 258 7.20 3.35 -29.30
C GLY A 258 7.24 2.29 -28.21
N MET A 259 6.89 2.63 -26.95
CA MET A 259 6.73 1.63 -25.89
C MET A 259 5.50 0.77 -26.15
N LYS A 260 5.64 -0.53 -25.96
CA LYS A 260 4.55 -1.52 -26.12
C LYS A 260 3.86 -1.75 -24.78
N ILE A 261 2.58 -1.43 -24.74
CA ILE A 261 1.74 -1.56 -23.56
C ILE A 261 0.73 -2.70 -23.76
N GLY A 262 0.83 -3.75 -22.95
CA GLY A 262 -0.05 -4.92 -23.05
C GLY A 262 -1.32 -4.73 -22.23
N ILE A 263 -2.50 -4.82 -22.85
CA ILE A 263 -3.78 -4.91 -22.13
C ILE A 263 -4.06 -6.38 -21.87
N VAL A 264 -4.28 -6.72 -20.58
CA VAL A 264 -4.54 -8.12 -20.16
C VAL A 264 -6.02 -8.43 -20.32
N LYS A 265 -6.33 -9.33 -21.28
CA LYS A 265 -7.71 -9.71 -21.61
C LYS A 265 -8.52 -10.22 -20.39
N GLN A 266 -7.90 -10.99 -19.51
CA GLN A 266 -8.54 -11.56 -18.32
C GLN A 266 -8.80 -10.56 -17.19
N LEU A 267 -8.23 -9.36 -17.29
CA LEU A 267 -8.38 -8.28 -16.29
C LEU A 267 -9.21 -7.11 -16.82
N SER A 268 -10.07 -7.35 -17.80
CA SER A 268 -10.98 -6.37 -18.40
C SER A 268 -12.29 -7.04 -18.80
N GLY A 269 -13.35 -6.25 -19.01
CA GLY A 269 -14.65 -6.73 -19.49
C GLY A 269 -15.67 -7.01 -18.38
N SER A 270 -16.44 -8.08 -18.48
CA SER A 270 -17.56 -8.36 -17.57
C SER A 270 -17.12 -8.47 -16.11
N GLY A 271 -17.87 -7.81 -15.21
CA GLY A 271 -17.59 -7.75 -13.77
C GLY A 271 -16.97 -6.44 -13.30
N TYR A 272 -16.60 -5.55 -14.22
CA TYR A 272 -16.15 -4.20 -13.89
C TYR A 272 -17.33 -3.20 -13.98
N GLN A 273 -17.33 -2.19 -13.08
CA GLN A 273 -18.22 -1.05 -13.13
C GLN A 273 -17.98 -0.27 -14.44
N LYS A 274 -19.06 0.22 -15.06
CA LYS A 274 -18.95 0.85 -16.40
C LYS A 274 -18.05 2.08 -16.40
N GLY A 275 -18.15 2.92 -15.37
CA GLY A 275 -17.29 4.10 -15.20
C GLY A 275 -15.83 3.72 -15.05
N VAL A 276 -15.51 2.57 -14.41
CA VAL A 276 -14.14 2.06 -14.30
C VAL A 276 -13.60 1.68 -15.68
N GLU A 277 -14.37 0.94 -16.48
CA GLU A 277 -13.99 0.60 -17.86
C GLU A 277 -13.80 1.84 -18.73
N ASN A 278 -14.71 2.80 -18.64
CA ASN A 278 -14.65 4.04 -19.42
C ASN A 278 -13.38 4.82 -19.11
N LYS A 279 -13.06 5.05 -17.82
CA LYS A 279 -11.85 5.81 -17.43
C LYS A 279 -10.57 5.08 -17.76
N PHE A 280 -10.56 3.76 -17.63
CA PHE A 280 -9.42 2.96 -18.09
C PHE A 280 -9.19 3.14 -19.60
N ASN A 281 -10.23 3.04 -20.42
CA ASN A 281 -10.12 3.20 -21.87
C ASN A 281 -9.72 4.63 -22.27
N GLU A 282 -10.23 5.66 -21.56
CA GLU A 282 -9.78 7.04 -21.75
C GLU A 282 -8.27 7.19 -21.46
N ALA A 283 -7.76 6.59 -20.41
CA ALA A 283 -6.34 6.61 -20.08
C ALA A 283 -5.47 5.89 -21.12
N ILE A 284 -5.95 4.76 -21.67
CA ILE A 284 -5.32 4.08 -22.81
C ILE A 284 -5.24 5.02 -24.02
N ALA A 285 -6.32 5.72 -24.34
CA ALA A 285 -6.36 6.67 -25.45
C ALA A 285 -5.33 7.82 -25.26
N GLU A 286 -5.12 8.31 -24.03
CA GLU A 286 -4.08 9.31 -23.77
C GLU A 286 -2.66 8.73 -24.02
N LEU A 287 -2.38 7.49 -23.58
CA LEU A 287 -1.09 6.84 -23.87
C LEU A 287 -0.84 6.64 -25.36
N VAL A 288 -1.88 6.30 -26.13
CA VAL A 288 -1.79 6.20 -27.61
C VAL A 288 -1.48 7.57 -28.21
N LYS A 289 -2.10 8.67 -27.75
CA LYS A 289 -1.76 10.03 -28.21
C LYS A 289 -0.31 10.40 -27.91
N LEU A 290 0.27 9.89 -26.84
CA LEU A 290 1.68 10.06 -26.50
C LEU A 290 2.62 9.16 -27.33
N GLY A 291 2.06 8.34 -28.23
CA GLY A 291 2.81 7.49 -29.16
C GLY A 291 3.14 6.09 -28.65
N ALA A 292 2.49 5.63 -27.59
CA ALA A 292 2.60 4.25 -27.15
C ALA A 292 1.84 3.29 -28.09
N GLU A 293 2.34 2.06 -28.23
CA GLU A 293 1.72 0.99 -29.01
C GLU A 293 0.94 0.05 -28.09
N ILE A 294 -0.35 -0.18 -28.39
CA ILE A 294 -1.18 -1.07 -27.59
C ILE A 294 -1.16 -2.49 -28.16
N VAL A 295 -0.95 -3.47 -27.30
CA VAL A 295 -0.93 -4.90 -27.65
C VAL A 295 -1.92 -5.63 -26.73
N GLU A 296 -2.83 -6.41 -27.29
CA GLU A 296 -3.67 -7.30 -26.49
C GLU A 296 -2.87 -8.57 -26.10
N VAL A 297 -2.89 -8.93 -24.82
CA VAL A 297 -2.21 -10.11 -24.30
C VAL A 297 -3.19 -11.00 -23.52
N SER A 298 -2.96 -12.30 -23.57
CA SER A 298 -3.74 -13.27 -22.81
C SER A 298 -2.88 -13.92 -21.73
N CYS A 299 -3.42 -13.96 -20.52
CA CYS A 299 -2.83 -14.56 -19.33
C CYS A 299 -3.85 -15.56 -18.71
N PRO A 300 -4.08 -16.73 -19.34
CA PRO A 300 -5.22 -17.59 -19.02
C PRO A 300 -5.22 -18.12 -17.60
N ASN A 301 -4.04 -18.27 -16.97
CA ASN A 301 -3.96 -18.77 -15.60
C ASN A 301 -4.33 -17.71 -14.53
N PHE A 302 -4.58 -16.46 -14.91
CA PHE A 302 -5.04 -15.42 -13.98
C PHE A 302 -6.43 -15.73 -13.41
N GLU A 303 -7.25 -16.49 -14.11
CA GLU A 303 -8.55 -16.97 -13.62
C GLU A 303 -8.45 -17.76 -12.31
N TYR A 304 -7.30 -18.41 -12.07
CA TYR A 304 -7.05 -19.20 -10.86
C TYR A 304 -6.34 -18.40 -9.76
N ALA A 305 -5.94 -17.13 -10.02
CA ALA A 305 -5.09 -16.36 -9.11
C ALA A 305 -5.76 -16.13 -7.75
N LEU A 306 -7.03 -15.77 -7.73
CA LEU A 306 -7.79 -15.53 -6.51
C LEU A 306 -7.84 -16.78 -5.63
N ALA A 307 -8.22 -17.94 -6.20
CA ALA A 307 -8.31 -19.19 -5.46
C ALA A 307 -6.94 -19.65 -4.92
N ALA A 308 -5.90 -19.57 -5.75
CA ALA A 308 -4.54 -19.94 -5.35
C ALA A 308 -4.00 -19.01 -4.25
N TYR A 309 -4.28 -17.72 -4.31
CA TYR A 309 -3.90 -16.76 -3.28
C TYR A 309 -4.55 -17.08 -1.93
N TYR A 310 -5.86 -17.38 -1.92
CA TYR A 310 -6.58 -17.71 -0.69
C TYR A 310 -6.29 -19.12 -0.14
N LEU A 311 -5.47 -19.91 -0.84
CA LEU A 311 -4.82 -21.10 -0.30
C LEU A 311 -3.42 -20.81 0.25
N ILE A 312 -2.62 -20.01 -0.44
CA ILE A 312 -1.24 -19.69 -0.04
C ILE A 312 -1.22 -18.72 1.15
N ALA A 313 -1.88 -17.57 1.04
CA ALA A 313 -1.80 -16.54 2.04
C ALA A 313 -2.33 -16.95 3.42
N PRO A 314 -3.50 -17.63 3.56
CA PRO A 314 -3.94 -18.19 4.84
C PRO A 314 -3.01 -19.28 5.39
N SER A 315 -2.42 -20.13 4.54
CA SER A 315 -1.46 -21.14 4.97
C SER A 315 -0.21 -20.50 5.62
N GLU A 316 0.37 -19.51 4.96
CA GLU A 316 1.51 -18.78 5.51
C GLU A 316 1.13 -17.94 6.74
N CYS A 317 -0.08 -17.35 6.75
CA CYS A 317 -0.66 -16.67 7.91
C CYS A 317 -0.73 -17.56 9.14
N SER A 318 -1.29 -18.77 8.99
CA SER A 318 -1.39 -19.74 10.08
C SER A 318 -0.03 -20.01 10.73
N SER A 319 1.01 -20.18 9.93
CA SER A 319 2.39 -20.34 10.41
C SER A 319 2.94 -19.04 11.04
N ASN A 320 2.77 -17.89 10.38
CA ASN A 320 3.34 -16.62 10.84
C ASN A 320 2.70 -16.13 12.15
N LEU A 321 1.38 -16.28 12.32
CA LEU A 321 0.69 -15.81 13.50
C LEU A 321 0.74 -16.79 14.68
N ALA A 322 1.37 -17.95 14.53
CA ALA A 322 1.63 -18.88 15.62
C ALA A 322 2.52 -18.28 16.72
N ARG A 323 3.32 -17.25 16.37
CA ARG A 323 4.19 -16.53 17.34
C ARG A 323 3.44 -15.72 18.39
N PHE A 324 2.17 -15.43 18.18
CA PHE A 324 1.32 -14.73 19.14
C PHE A 324 0.70 -15.74 20.10
N ASP A 325 1.50 -16.18 21.06
CA ASP A 325 1.24 -17.28 21.99
C ASP A 325 1.07 -16.81 23.44
N SER A 326 0.93 -15.51 23.67
CA SER A 326 0.82 -14.86 24.99
C SER A 326 2.07 -14.91 25.88
N ILE A 327 3.23 -15.40 25.38
CA ILE A 327 4.39 -15.65 26.26
C ILE A 327 5.35 -14.46 26.27
N ARG A 328 5.79 -13.98 25.10
CA ARG A 328 6.92 -13.04 25.02
C ARG A 328 6.50 -11.57 24.91
N PHE A 329 5.36 -11.27 24.28
CA PHE A 329 4.89 -9.92 24.02
C PHE A 329 3.42 -9.92 23.61
N GLY A 330 2.80 -8.75 23.69
CA GLY A 330 1.41 -8.54 23.33
C GLY A 330 0.43 -8.87 24.47
N LEU A 331 -0.82 -9.06 24.08
CA LEU A 331 -1.92 -9.38 25.00
C LEU A 331 -1.68 -10.71 25.73
N ARG A 332 -2.09 -10.77 27.01
CA ARG A 332 -2.12 -11.98 27.81
C ARG A 332 -3.39 -11.99 28.65
N VAL A 333 -4.26 -12.96 28.44
CA VAL A 333 -5.59 -13.05 29.04
C VAL A 333 -5.74 -14.37 29.83
N GLY A 334 -6.33 -14.29 31.00
CA GLY A 334 -6.68 -15.46 31.83
C GLY A 334 -5.51 -16.08 32.57
N ASP A 335 -4.37 -15.39 32.67
CA ASP A 335 -3.22 -15.83 33.46
C ASP A 335 -3.40 -15.45 34.96
N ASP A 336 -4.23 -16.23 35.64
CA ASP A 336 -4.53 -16.09 37.07
C ASP A 336 -3.81 -17.14 37.96
N GLY A 337 -2.89 -17.89 37.36
CA GLY A 337 -2.12 -18.94 38.01
C GLY A 337 -2.88 -20.29 38.14
N SER A 338 -4.15 -20.36 37.72
CA SER A 338 -4.94 -21.61 37.74
C SER A 338 -4.92 -22.37 36.44
N LYS A 339 -4.44 -21.76 35.32
CA LYS A 339 -4.52 -22.27 33.97
C LYS A 339 -3.15 -22.64 33.41
N GLY A 340 -3.12 -23.69 32.57
CA GLY A 340 -1.92 -24.06 31.83
C GLY A 340 -1.61 -23.09 30.67
N ALA A 341 -0.40 -23.15 30.16
CA ALA A 341 0.07 -22.28 29.06
C ALA A 341 -0.81 -22.36 27.81
N GLU A 342 -1.28 -23.55 27.46
CA GLU A 342 -2.16 -23.76 26.30
C GLU A 342 -3.51 -23.06 26.49
N GLU A 343 -4.11 -23.15 27.67
CA GLU A 343 -5.37 -22.51 27.97
C GLU A 343 -5.24 -20.97 27.94
N VAL A 344 -4.18 -20.41 28.55
CA VAL A 344 -3.87 -18.98 28.49
C VAL A 344 -3.66 -18.51 27.06
N MET A 345 -2.93 -19.27 26.24
CA MET A 345 -2.75 -18.98 24.81
C MET A 345 -4.09 -18.98 24.06
N ASN A 346 -4.94 -19.97 24.30
CA ASN A 346 -6.24 -20.08 23.62
C ASN A 346 -7.15 -18.91 23.99
N LEU A 347 -7.26 -18.55 25.28
CA LEU A 347 -8.04 -17.41 25.77
C LEU A 347 -7.51 -16.09 25.16
N THR A 348 -6.19 -15.93 25.12
CA THR A 348 -5.56 -14.73 24.56
C THR A 348 -5.84 -14.59 23.07
N ARG A 349 -5.65 -15.64 22.28
CA ARG A 349 -5.93 -15.64 20.84
C ARG A 349 -7.43 -15.42 20.56
N GLN A 350 -8.30 -16.00 21.37
CA GLN A 350 -9.75 -15.79 21.28
C GLN A 350 -10.13 -14.33 21.52
N ALA A 351 -9.55 -13.69 22.50
CA ALA A 351 -9.85 -12.31 22.88
C ALA A 351 -9.18 -11.28 21.96
N GLY A 352 -7.93 -11.57 21.51
CA GLY A 352 -7.08 -10.62 20.82
C GLY A 352 -7.24 -10.58 19.30
N PHE A 353 -7.56 -11.71 18.63
CA PHE A 353 -7.75 -11.76 17.19
C PHE A 353 -9.19 -11.49 16.76
N GLY A 354 -9.38 -10.70 15.72
CA GLY A 354 -10.66 -10.46 15.06
C GLY A 354 -11.18 -11.64 14.22
N ARG A 355 -12.40 -11.50 13.71
CA ARG A 355 -13.13 -12.55 12.97
C ARG A 355 -12.39 -13.02 11.72
N GLU A 356 -11.88 -12.08 10.89
CA GLU A 356 -11.22 -12.41 9.62
C GLU A 356 -9.87 -13.10 9.85
N VAL A 357 -9.09 -12.64 10.81
CA VAL A 357 -7.80 -13.28 11.17
C VAL A 357 -8.03 -14.72 11.63
N LYS A 358 -9.01 -14.96 12.52
CA LYS A 358 -9.37 -16.30 12.97
C LYS A 358 -9.76 -17.20 11.79
N ARG A 359 -10.59 -16.69 10.86
CA ARG A 359 -11.01 -17.41 9.65
C ARG A 359 -9.80 -17.84 8.84
N ARG A 360 -8.87 -16.93 8.54
CA ARG A 360 -7.69 -17.25 7.72
C ARG A 360 -6.72 -18.20 8.42
N ILE A 361 -6.54 -18.08 9.73
CA ILE A 361 -5.73 -19.03 10.51
C ILE A 361 -6.33 -20.45 10.41
N ILE A 362 -7.65 -20.60 10.58
CA ILE A 362 -8.33 -21.90 10.51
C ILE A 362 -8.22 -22.49 9.11
N LEU A 363 -8.51 -21.71 8.07
CA LEU A 363 -8.38 -22.14 6.68
C LEU A 363 -6.95 -22.56 6.33
N GLY A 364 -5.96 -21.78 6.75
CA GLY A 364 -4.56 -22.08 6.52
C GLY A 364 -4.08 -23.32 7.25
N THR A 365 -4.48 -23.49 8.51
CA THR A 365 -4.19 -24.69 9.29
C THR A 365 -4.77 -25.95 8.63
N TYR A 366 -6.01 -25.85 8.15
CA TYR A 366 -6.64 -26.94 7.41
C TYR A 366 -5.90 -27.29 6.11
N ALA A 367 -5.55 -26.27 5.30
CA ALA A 367 -4.82 -26.45 4.05
C ALA A 367 -3.42 -27.05 4.23
N LEU A 368 -2.79 -26.84 5.41
CA LEU A 368 -1.47 -27.38 5.75
C LEU A 368 -1.53 -28.75 6.47
N SER A 369 -2.72 -29.22 6.84
CA SER A 369 -2.85 -30.46 7.58
C SER A 369 -2.49 -31.70 6.78
N SER A 370 -2.15 -32.80 7.48
CA SER A 370 -1.77 -34.08 6.88
C SER A 370 -2.87 -34.57 5.93
N GLY A 371 -2.47 -34.98 4.73
CA GLY A 371 -3.38 -35.47 3.65
C GLY A 371 -3.96 -34.33 2.78
N TYR A 372 -3.88 -33.05 3.18
CA TYR A 372 -4.41 -31.92 2.42
C TYR A 372 -3.33 -30.99 1.85
N TYR A 373 -2.12 -31.03 2.40
CA TYR A 373 -1.00 -30.15 2.00
C TYR A 373 -0.74 -30.16 0.49
N ASP A 374 -0.57 -31.33 -0.12
CA ASP A 374 -0.29 -31.44 -1.56
C ASP A 374 -1.49 -31.06 -2.43
N ALA A 375 -2.70 -31.39 -1.96
CA ALA A 375 -3.93 -31.09 -2.68
C ALA A 375 -4.24 -29.58 -2.72
N TYR A 376 -3.97 -28.85 -1.65
CA TYR A 376 -4.29 -27.43 -1.53
C TYR A 376 -3.05 -26.55 -1.70
N TYR A 377 -2.17 -26.51 -0.70
CA TYR A 377 -1.02 -25.62 -0.73
C TYR A 377 -0.05 -25.95 -1.86
N GLY A 378 0.29 -27.22 -2.04
CA GLY A 378 1.15 -27.69 -3.13
C GLY A 378 0.59 -27.38 -4.51
N SER A 379 -0.72 -27.61 -4.72
CA SER A 379 -1.39 -27.26 -5.98
C SER A 379 -1.44 -25.77 -6.24
N ALA A 380 -1.71 -24.95 -5.21
CA ALA A 380 -1.70 -23.49 -5.32
C ALA A 380 -0.32 -22.94 -5.70
N GLN A 381 0.78 -23.52 -5.19
CA GLN A 381 2.15 -23.17 -5.58
C GLN A 381 2.44 -23.52 -7.06
N LYS A 382 1.89 -24.62 -7.57
CA LYS A 382 2.00 -24.94 -9.01
C LYS A 382 1.25 -23.92 -9.86
N VAL A 383 0.03 -23.53 -9.47
CA VAL A 383 -0.75 -22.47 -10.13
C VAL A 383 0.01 -21.15 -10.11
N ARG A 384 0.61 -20.77 -8.97
CA ARG A 384 1.49 -19.59 -8.88
C ARG A 384 2.59 -19.60 -9.94
N THR A 385 3.21 -20.76 -10.18
CA THR A 385 4.24 -20.90 -11.21
C THR A 385 3.65 -20.68 -12.62
N LEU A 386 2.43 -21.12 -12.90
CA LEU A 386 1.76 -20.91 -14.19
C LEU A 386 1.43 -19.44 -14.40
N ILE A 387 0.94 -18.73 -13.36
CA ILE A 387 0.69 -17.28 -13.40
C ILE A 387 1.97 -16.52 -13.71
N LYS A 388 3.10 -16.87 -13.08
CA LYS A 388 4.40 -16.27 -13.37
C LYS A 388 4.81 -16.49 -14.83
N ARG A 389 4.60 -17.68 -15.39
CA ARG A 389 4.88 -18.00 -16.80
C ARG A 389 4.01 -17.19 -17.77
N ASP A 390 2.75 -16.92 -17.42
CA ASP A 390 1.89 -16.03 -18.23
C ASP A 390 2.48 -14.62 -18.31
N PHE A 391 2.93 -14.05 -17.18
CA PHE A 391 3.63 -12.77 -17.18
C PHE A 391 4.91 -12.79 -18.01
N GLU A 392 5.74 -13.82 -17.86
CA GLU A 392 6.97 -13.98 -18.62
C GLU A 392 6.71 -14.05 -20.15
N ALA A 393 5.63 -14.72 -20.55
CA ALA A 393 5.21 -14.81 -21.95
C ALA A 393 4.66 -13.46 -22.47
N ALA A 394 3.90 -12.76 -21.68
CA ALA A 394 3.34 -11.44 -21.99
C ALA A 394 4.45 -10.39 -22.13
N PHE A 395 5.42 -10.34 -21.23
CA PHE A 395 6.55 -9.40 -21.28
C PHE A 395 7.55 -9.66 -22.42
N LYS A 396 7.44 -10.77 -23.15
CA LYS A 396 8.15 -10.95 -24.43
C LYS A 396 7.54 -10.13 -25.57
N LYS A 397 6.28 -9.68 -25.40
CA LYS A 397 5.51 -8.95 -26.42
C LYS A 397 5.37 -7.46 -26.13
N CYS A 398 5.52 -7.07 -24.86
CA CYS A 398 5.31 -5.69 -24.42
C CYS A 398 6.27 -5.31 -23.27
N ASP A 399 6.42 -4.01 -23.03
CA ASP A 399 7.32 -3.44 -22.02
C ASP A 399 6.69 -3.42 -20.64
N VAL A 400 5.39 -3.15 -20.58
CA VAL A 400 4.54 -3.16 -19.36
C VAL A 400 3.18 -3.76 -19.68
N LEU A 401 2.48 -4.21 -18.63
CA LEU A 401 1.09 -4.61 -18.72
C LEU A 401 0.20 -3.61 -17.99
N VAL A 402 -1.05 -3.47 -18.41
CA VAL A 402 -2.02 -2.58 -17.77
C VAL A 402 -3.38 -3.24 -17.59
N SER A 403 -4.11 -2.78 -16.58
CA SER A 403 -5.49 -3.13 -16.28
C SER A 403 -6.16 -2.04 -15.43
N PRO A 404 -7.48 -2.03 -15.25
CA PRO A 404 -8.05 -1.35 -14.09
C PRO A 404 -7.44 -1.92 -12.80
N THR A 405 -7.30 -1.09 -11.75
CA THR A 405 -6.73 -1.56 -10.47
C THR A 405 -7.74 -2.33 -9.63
N ALA A 406 -8.98 -1.84 -9.58
CA ALA A 406 -10.09 -2.45 -8.84
C ALA A 406 -11.32 -2.56 -9.74
N PRO A 407 -12.21 -3.56 -9.51
CA PRO A 407 -13.39 -3.73 -10.35
C PRO A 407 -14.42 -2.61 -10.23
N THR A 408 -14.47 -1.96 -9.06
CA THR A 408 -15.42 -0.88 -8.74
C THR A 408 -14.72 0.28 -8.07
N THR A 409 -15.39 1.41 -8.01
CA THR A 409 -15.05 2.50 -7.09
C THR A 409 -15.26 2.07 -5.63
N ALA A 410 -15.01 2.98 -4.67
CA ALA A 410 -15.22 2.70 -3.24
C ALA A 410 -16.69 2.33 -2.97
N PHE A 411 -16.94 1.17 -2.38
CA PHE A 411 -18.27 0.75 -1.90
C PHE A 411 -18.53 1.25 -0.47
N LYS A 412 -19.78 1.17 -0.01
CA LYS A 412 -20.17 1.65 1.32
C LYS A 412 -19.63 0.76 2.43
N ILE A 413 -19.29 1.37 3.56
CA ILE A 413 -18.91 0.64 4.78
C ILE A 413 -20.04 -0.30 5.18
N GLY A 414 -19.71 -1.57 5.48
CA GLY A 414 -20.67 -2.62 5.81
C GLY A 414 -21.28 -3.38 4.62
N GLU A 415 -21.18 -2.85 3.40
CA GLU A 415 -21.85 -3.42 2.23
C GLU A 415 -21.43 -4.87 1.90
N LYS A 416 -20.17 -5.21 2.12
CA LYS A 416 -19.63 -6.55 1.85
C LYS A 416 -19.20 -7.31 3.11
N ALA A 417 -19.55 -6.83 4.30
CA ALA A 417 -19.07 -7.39 5.57
C ALA A 417 -19.48 -8.85 5.80
N ASP A 418 -20.65 -9.24 5.31
CA ASP A 418 -21.20 -10.59 5.46
C ASP A 418 -20.97 -11.50 4.25
N ASP A 419 -20.37 -11.01 3.17
CA ASP A 419 -19.99 -11.77 1.97
C ASP A 419 -18.48 -11.74 1.75
N PRO A 420 -17.72 -12.70 2.32
CA PRO A 420 -16.27 -12.76 2.14
C PRO A 420 -15.83 -12.90 0.68
N LEU A 421 -16.61 -13.59 -0.16
CA LEU A 421 -16.25 -13.78 -1.55
C LEU A 421 -16.40 -12.48 -2.34
N ALA A 422 -17.48 -11.71 -2.14
CA ALA A 422 -17.65 -10.38 -2.72
C ALA A 422 -16.55 -9.41 -2.26
N MET A 423 -16.09 -9.53 -0.99
CA MET A 423 -14.95 -8.76 -0.49
C MET A 423 -13.66 -9.14 -1.21
N TYR A 424 -13.37 -10.44 -1.37
CA TYR A 424 -12.15 -10.94 -1.98
C TYR A 424 -12.03 -10.61 -3.47
N LEU A 425 -13.14 -10.49 -4.19
CA LEU A 425 -13.18 -10.10 -5.61
C LEU A 425 -12.66 -8.69 -5.86
N ASN A 426 -12.58 -7.81 -4.85
CA ASN A 426 -11.98 -6.48 -5.02
C ASN A 426 -10.51 -6.53 -5.43
N ASP A 427 -9.79 -7.61 -5.10
CA ASP A 427 -8.37 -7.77 -5.38
C ASP A 427 -8.08 -8.62 -6.63
N ILE A 428 -9.09 -8.94 -7.44
CA ILE A 428 -8.95 -9.85 -8.60
C ILE A 428 -7.89 -9.37 -9.60
N ALA A 429 -7.77 -8.05 -9.80
CA ALA A 429 -6.81 -7.46 -10.73
C ALA A 429 -5.41 -7.29 -10.12
N THR A 430 -5.28 -7.24 -8.80
CA THR A 430 -4.02 -6.96 -8.11
C THR A 430 -3.28 -8.22 -7.67
N ILE A 431 -3.99 -9.28 -7.30
CA ILE A 431 -3.44 -10.56 -6.81
C ILE A 431 -2.43 -11.20 -7.78
N PRO A 432 -2.66 -11.28 -9.10
CA PRO A 432 -1.69 -11.89 -10.02
C PRO A 432 -0.29 -11.30 -9.91
N VAL A 433 -0.17 -10.00 -9.68
CA VAL A 433 1.09 -9.25 -9.53
C VAL A 433 1.87 -9.73 -8.29
N ASN A 434 1.17 -9.98 -7.18
CA ASN A 434 1.78 -10.52 -5.96
C ASN A 434 2.22 -11.98 -6.16
N MET A 435 1.38 -12.79 -6.79
CA MET A 435 1.68 -14.20 -7.10
C MET A 435 2.93 -14.34 -7.95
N ALA A 436 3.15 -13.44 -8.91
CA ALA A 436 4.33 -13.43 -9.76
C ALA A 436 5.55 -12.74 -9.14
N GLY A 437 5.37 -11.94 -8.08
CA GLY A 437 6.45 -11.22 -7.41
C GLY A 437 6.99 -10.01 -8.20
N ILE A 438 6.27 -9.52 -9.19
CA ILE A 438 6.64 -8.38 -10.05
C ILE A 438 6.23 -7.03 -9.46
N GLY A 439 6.69 -5.92 -10.06
CA GLY A 439 6.27 -4.56 -9.69
C GLY A 439 4.85 -4.23 -10.17
N GLY A 440 4.12 -3.41 -9.40
CA GLY A 440 2.80 -2.89 -9.75
C GLY A 440 2.55 -1.51 -9.17
N MET A 441 2.00 -0.60 -9.98
CA MET A 441 1.62 0.75 -9.59
C MET A 441 0.13 0.94 -9.84
N SER A 442 -0.56 1.65 -8.95
CA SER A 442 -1.87 2.23 -9.23
C SER A 442 -1.76 3.74 -9.20
N LEU A 443 -2.34 4.41 -10.21
CA LEU A 443 -2.49 5.86 -10.24
C LEU A 443 -3.91 6.21 -10.67
N PRO A 444 -4.45 7.39 -10.27
CA PRO A 444 -5.81 7.78 -10.65
C PRO A 444 -5.89 8.08 -12.16
N CYS A 445 -6.97 7.63 -12.81
CA CYS A 445 -7.21 7.89 -14.22
C CYS A 445 -8.53 8.62 -14.52
N GLY A 446 -9.27 9.03 -13.50
CA GLY A 446 -10.49 9.81 -13.62
C GLY A 446 -11.48 9.53 -12.51
N LEU A 447 -12.68 10.10 -12.66
CA LEU A 447 -13.81 9.88 -11.76
C LEU A 447 -14.89 9.12 -12.54
N ALA A 448 -15.45 8.06 -11.96
CA ALA A 448 -16.53 7.28 -12.57
C ALA A 448 -17.78 8.16 -12.74
N GLU A 449 -18.50 7.97 -13.83
CA GLU A 449 -19.68 8.79 -14.15
C GLU A 449 -20.84 8.53 -13.21
N GLU A 450 -20.94 7.33 -12.67
CA GLU A 450 -22.07 6.89 -11.85
C GLU A 450 -22.10 7.51 -10.46
N ASP A 451 -20.94 7.81 -9.89
CA ASP A 451 -20.85 8.24 -8.49
C ASP A 451 -19.81 9.35 -8.23
N GLY A 452 -19.07 9.75 -9.25
CA GLY A 452 -18.05 10.80 -9.14
C GLY A 452 -16.82 10.39 -8.32
N LEU A 453 -16.59 9.09 -8.10
CA LEU A 453 -15.50 8.58 -7.28
C LEU A 453 -14.28 8.18 -8.12
N PRO A 454 -13.06 8.16 -7.51
CA PRO A 454 -11.84 7.85 -8.20
C PRO A 454 -11.78 6.44 -8.80
N VAL A 455 -11.14 6.37 -9.96
CA VAL A 455 -10.81 5.14 -10.67
C VAL A 455 -9.30 5.01 -10.79
N GLY A 456 -8.75 3.82 -10.48
CA GLY A 456 -7.32 3.54 -10.57
C GLY A 456 -6.93 2.80 -11.85
N PHE A 457 -5.84 3.25 -12.46
CA PHE A 457 -5.15 2.60 -13.57
C PHE A 457 -3.95 1.82 -13.05
N GLN A 458 -3.88 0.51 -13.30
CA GLN A 458 -2.77 -0.33 -12.86
C GLN A 458 -1.74 -0.49 -13.96
N ILE A 459 -0.46 -0.30 -13.61
CA ILE A 459 0.70 -0.59 -14.46
C ILE A 459 1.51 -1.69 -13.77
N MET A 460 1.89 -2.72 -14.54
CA MET A 460 2.66 -3.86 -14.08
C MET A 460 3.96 -3.95 -14.88
N SER A 461 5.11 -4.05 -14.19
CA SER A 461 6.43 -4.14 -14.83
C SER A 461 7.11 -5.49 -14.58
N PRO A 462 8.01 -5.94 -15.46
CA PRO A 462 8.86 -7.10 -15.17
C PRO A 462 9.63 -6.92 -13.86
N ALA A 463 9.95 -8.02 -13.19
CA ALA A 463 10.72 -7.98 -11.96
C ALA A 463 12.03 -7.20 -12.12
N MET A 464 12.35 -6.34 -11.16
CA MET A 464 13.51 -5.44 -11.14
C MET A 464 13.58 -4.44 -12.34
N LYS A 465 12.44 -4.19 -12.99
CA LYS A 465 12.25 -3.16 -13.99
C LYS A 465 11.17 -2.15 -13.55
N ASP A 466 11.17 -1.83 -12.28
CA ASP A 466 10.19 -0.94 -11.65
C ASP A 466 10.23 0.47 -12.27
N ASP A 467 11.38 0.90 -12.83
CA ASP A 467 11.55 2.12 -13.61
C ASP A 467 10.55 2.23 -14.78
N ARG A 468 10.17 1.12 -15.42
CA ARG A 468 9.22 1.15 -16.54
C ARG A 468 7.82 1.60 -16.13
N MET A 469 7.33 1.17 -14.96
CA MET A 469 6.02 1.64 -14.49
C MET A 469 6.04 3.11 -14.08
N TYR A 470 7.16 3.62 -13.56
CA TYR A 470 7.34 5.03 -13.26
C TYR A 470 7.39 5.90 -14.52
N LEU A 471 8.03 5.42 -15.60
CA LEU A 471 8.06 6.11 -16.88
C LEU A 471 6.66 6.25 -17.49
N ILE A 472 5.91 5.15 -17.56
CA ILE A 472 4.53 5.17 -18.10
C ILE A 472 3.60 5.95 -17.17
N GLY A 473 3.70 5.74 -15.85
CA GLY A 473 2.89 6.43 -14.85
C GLY A 473 3.10 7.93 -14.88
N GLY A 474 4.35 8.41 -14.94
CA GLY A 474 4.67 9.84 -15.01
C GLY A 474 4.14 10.49 -16.28
N ALA A 475 4.27 9.83 -17.42
CA ALA A 475 3.76 10.34 -18.69
C ALA A 475 2.22 10.41 -18.70
N LEU A 476 1.55 9.37 -18.20
CA LEU A 476 0.09 9.33 -18.10
C LEU A 476 -0.42 10.39 -17.12
N GLU A 477 0.17 10.50 -15.92
CA GLU A 477 -0.18 11.51 -14.93
C GLU A 477 -0.08 12.92 -15.50
N ALA A 478 1.00 13.24 -16.21
CA ALA A 478 1.21 14.55 -16.84
C ALA A 478 0.13 14.85 -17.91
N ALA A 479 -0.22 13.88 -18.75
CA ALA A 479 -1.26 14.01 -19.76
C ALA A 479 -2.66 14.22 -19.14
N LEU A 480 -2.98 13.45 -18.11
CA LEU A 480 -4.25 13.56 -17.40
C LEU A 480 -4.36 14.88 -16.62
N LEU A 481 -3.28 15.32 -15.97
CA LEU A 481 -3.23 16.62 -15.30
C LEU A 481 -3.47 17.77 -16.28
N ALA A 482 -2.86 17.72 -17.46
CA ALA A 482 -3.10 18.71 -18.52
C ALA A 482 -4.57 18.70 -19.01
N LYS A 483 -5.20 17.52 -19.12
CA LYS A 483 -6.60 17.35 -19.49
C LYS A 483 -7.55 17.88 -18.41
N TRP A 484 -7.28 17.64 -17.13
CA TRP A 484 -8.13 18.02 -16.01
C TRP A 484 -7.93 19.48 -15.56
N GLY A 485 -6.77 20.07 -15.83
CA GLY A 485 -6.39 21.43 -15.44
C GLY A 485 -6.04 21.60 -13.96
N LYS A 486 -6.23 20.55 -13.12
CA LYS A 486 -5.87 20.53 -11.69
C LYS A 486 -5.68 19.09 -11.22
N PRO A 487 -4.96 18.87 -10.09
CA PRO A 487 -4.84 17.54 -9.49
C PRO A 487 -6.18 16.89 -9.18
N ILE A 488 -6.27 15.57 -9.30
CA ILE A 488 -7.54 14.85 -9.09
C ILE A 488 -8.12 15.07 -7.68
N LEU A 489 -7.27 15.16 -6.65
CA LEU A 489 -7.69 15.39 -5.27
C LEU A 489 -8.30 16.79 -5.04
N ASP A 490 -8.15 17.72 -5.98
CA ASP A 490 -8.83 19.03 -5.93
C ASP A 490 -10.27 18.98 -6.42
N PHE A 491 -10.72 17.82 -6.91
CA PHE A 491 -12.15 17.55 -7.17
C PHE A 491 -12.86 16.94 -5.96
N ALA A 492 -12.11 16.42 -4.99
CA ALA A 492 -12.69 15.84 -3.78
C ALA A 492 -13.48 16.88 -2.97
N PRO A 493 -14.55 16.49 -2.29
CA PRO A 493 -15.26 17.36 -1.37
C PRO A 493 -14.31 17.86 -0.27
N LYS A 494 -14.49 19.09 0.18
CA LYS A 494 -13.77 19.58 1.34
C LYS A 494 -14.30 18.93 2.61
N LEU A 495 -13.43 18.30 3.36
CA LEU A 495 -13.78 17.81 4.70
C LEU A 495 -14.08 18.98 5.64
N ALA A 496 -15.04 18.80 6.54
CA ALA A 496 -15.38 19.81 7.54
C ALA A 496 -14.15 20.12 8.42
N GLY A 497 -13.76 21.40 8.48
CA GLY A 497 -12.57 21.85 9.23
C GLY A 497 -11.26 21.83 8.43
N SER A 498 -11.22 21.29 7.19
CA SER A 498 -10.00 21.34 6.36
C SER A 498 -9.64 22.78 5.98
N LYS A 499 -8.34 23.10 5.99
CA LYS A 499 -7.78 24.39 5.56
C LYS A 499 -7.62 24.50 4.04
#